data_e2e08cf8638596d99512b744e7d514f8
#
_entry.id   e2e08cf8638596d99512b744e7d514f8
#
_cell.length_a   1.000
_cell.length_b   1.000
_cell.length_c   1.000
_cell.angle_alpha   90.00
_cell.angle_beta   90.00
_cell.angle_gamma   90.00
#
_symmetry.space_group_name_H-M   'P 1'
#
loop_
_entity.id
_entity.type
_entity.pdbx_description
1 polymer ?
#
loop_
_entity_poly.entity_id
_entity_poly.type
_entity_poly.pdbx_seq_one_letter_code
_entity_poly.pdbx_strand_id
1 'polypeptide(L)'
;MNKNTKKWKLDDIENLYRLPFNDLIFKAHTIHREHHDPNKIQVSTLMSIKTGGCPEDCKYCSQSIKYNTDVEIEKLLSVEDVIDQAKAAKDSGASRFCMGAAWRNLNDSNLEKIKDLSLIHISEPTRRTD
;
A
#
# COMPACT_ATOMS: atom_id res chain seq x y z
N MET A 1 12.85 -24.80 9.46
CA MET A 1 11.95 -24.18 8.43
C MET A 1 12.50 -24.57 7.07
N ASN A 2 11.91 -25.59 6.46
CA ASN A 2 12.37 -26.14 5.19
C ASN A 2 11.75 -25.28 4.06
N LYS A 3 12.49 -24.29 3.55
CA LYS A 3 12.08 -23.51 2.37
C LYS A 3 12.25 -24.35 1.13
N ASN A 4 11.33 -25.28 0.93
CA ASN A 4 11.19 -25.95 -0.35
C ASN A 4 10.57 -24.95 -1.34
N THR A 5 11.38 -24.02 -1.84
CA THR A 5 10.95 -23.06 -2.85
C THR A 5 10.81 -23.79 -4.17
N LYS A 6 9.60 -24.26 -4.47
CA LYS A 6 9.28 -24.82 -5.81
C LYS A 6 9.71 -23.80 -6.86
N LYS A 7 10.62 -24.20 -7.76
CA LYS A 7 10.93 -23.41 -8.94
C LYS A 7 9.77 -23.57 -9.93
N TRP A 8 9.03 -22.50 -10.15
CA TRP A 8 7.95 -22.46 -11.11
C TRP A 8 8.49 -22.56 -12.54
N LYS A 9 7.89 -23.42 -13.34
CA LYS A 9 8.11 -23.50 -14.79
C LYS A 9 6.94 -22.82 -15.50
N LEU A 10 7.15 -22.43 -16.76
CA LEU A 10 6.09 -21.79 -17.56
C LEU A 10 4.85 -22.69 -17.65
N ASP A 11 5.03 -23.96 -17.89
CA ASP A 11 3.95 -24.94 -17.98
C ASP A 11 3.12 -25.03 -16.67
N ASP A 12 3.76 -24.92 -15.50
CA ASP A 12 3.05 -24.90 -14.21
C ASP A 12 2.11 -23.68 -14.12
N ILE A 13 2.58 -22.52 -14.60
CA ILE A 13 1.81 -21.27 -14.59
C ILE A 13 0.66 -21.34 -15.60
N GLU A 14 0.93 -21.81 -16.82
CA GLU A 14 -0.10 -21.98 -17.85
C GLU A 14 -1.18 -22.95 -17.42
N ASN A 15 -0.82 -24.07 -16.79
CA ASN A 15 -1.77 -25.03 -16.26
C ASN A 15 -2.66 -24.43 -15.17
N LEU A 16 -2.11 -23.59 -14.27
CA LEU A 16 -2.91 -22.85 -13.29
C LEU A 16 -3.86 -21.86 -13.96
N TYR A 17 -3.38 -21.12 -14.94
CA TYR A 17 -4.16 -20.12 -15.66
C TYR A 17 -5.35 -20.73 -16.42
N ARG A 18 -5.19 -21.98 -16.93
CA ARG A 18 -6.23 -22.73 -17.67
C ARG A 18 -7.24 -23.44 -16.77
N LEU A 19 -7.04 -23.43 -15.45
CA LEU A 19 -8.02 -24.04 -14.54
C LEU A 19 -9.38 -23.33 -14.64
N PRO A 20 -10.49 -24.07 -14.49
CA PRO A 20 -11.78 -23.46 -14.25
C PRO A 20 -11.69 -22.52 -13.04
N PHE A 21 -12.41 -21.38 -13.10
CA PHE A 21 -12.29 -20.33 -12.09
C PHE A 21 -12.52 -20.84 -10.65
N ASN A 22 -13.56 -21.67 -10.45
CA ASN A 22 -13.88 -22.21 -9.13
C ASN A 22 -12.79 -23.15 -8.60
N ASP A 23 -12.15 -23.93 -9.46
CA ASP A 23 -11.05 -24.82 -9.08
C ASP A 23 -9.80 -24.02 -8.71
N LEU A 24 -9.53 -22.94 -9.45
CA LEU A 24 -8.44 -22.02 -9.14
C LEU A 24 -8.64 -21.34 -7.78
N ILE A 25 -9.84 -20.84 -7.51
CA ILE A 25 -10.19 -20.21 -6.22
C ILE A 25 -10.09 -21.22 -5.07
N PHE A 26 -10.62 -22.43 -5.23
CA PHE A 26 -10.50 -23.47 -4.21
C PHE A 26 -9.03 -23.79 -3.90
N LYS A 27 -8.20 -23.95 -4.93
CA LYS A 27 -6.77 -24.21 -4.78
C LYS A 27 -6.06 -23.05 -4.10
N ALA A 28 -6.38 -21.80 -4.45
CA ALA A 28 -5.83 -20.62 -3.82
C ALA A 28 -6.20 -20.55 -2.31
N HIS A 29 -7.47 -20.83 -1.98
CA HIS A 29 -7.92 -20.88 -0.58
C HIS A 29 -7.24 -21.98 0.22
N THR A 30 -7.00 -23.14 -0.38
CA THR A 30 -6.29 -24.25 0.28
C THR A 30 -4.88 -23.82 0.66
N ILE A 31 -4.13 -23.28 -0.28
CA ILE A 31 -2.76 -22.79 -0.04
C ILE A 31 -2.75 -21.63 0.96
N HIS A 32 -3.71 -20.73 0.88
CA HIS A 32 -3.83 -19.62 1.82
C HIS A 32 -3.96 -20.12 3.27
N ARG A 33 -4.80 -21.12 3.50
CA ARG A 33 -5.05 -21.71 4.84
C ARG A 33 -3.84 -22.47 5.39
N GLU A 34 -2.96 -22.98 4.53
CA GLU A 34 -1.71 -23.64 4.94
C GLU A 34 -0.67 -22.65 5.48
N HIS A 35 -0.73 -21.39 5.05
CA HIS A 35 0.31 -20.39 5.32
C HIS A 35 -0.15 -19.18 6.12
N HIS A 36 -1.46 -18.95 6.18
CA HIS A 36 -2.07 -17.76 6.79
C HIS A 36 -3.32 -18.13 7.59
N ASP A 37 -3.63 -17.32 8.60
CA ASP A 37 -4.93 -17.38 9.27
C ASP A 37 -6.02 -16.90 8.28
N PRO A 38 -6.97 -17.78 7.90
CA PRO A 38 -7.97 -17.46 6.88
C PRO A 38 -8.99 -16.40 7.32
N ASN A 39 -9.08 -16.14 8.63
CA ASN A 39 -10.02 -15.20 9.22
C ASN A 39 -9.37 -13.87 9.61
N LYS A 40 -8.05 -13.74 9.42
CA LYS A 40 -7.30 -12.51 9.72
C LYS A 40 -7.24 -11.62 8.48
N ILE A 41 -8.03 -10.55 8.47
CA ILE A 41 -8.08 -9.58 7.37
C ILE A 41 -7.30 -8.32 7.76
N GLN A 42 -6.37 -7.88 6.90
CA GLN A 42 -5.72 -6.60 7.07
C GLN A 42 -6.61 -5.50 6.49
N VAL A 43 -7.09 -4.62 7.35
CA VAL A 43 -7.81 -3.41 6.93
C VAL A 43 -6.80 -2.29 6.76
N SER A 44 -6.71 -1.74 5.56
CA SER A 44 -5.76 -0.68 5.22
C SER A 44 -6.48 0.62 4.86
N THR A 45 -6.02 1.72 5.44
CA THR A 45 -6.43 3.08 5.05
C THR A 45 -5.30 3.72 4.27
N LEU A 46 -5.62 4.34 3.15
CA LEU A 46 -4.67 5.10 2.34
C LEU A 46 -4.95 6.60 2.47
N MET A 47 -3.89 7.37 2.71
CA MET A 47 -3.93 8.84 2.72
C MET A 47 -2.98 9.39 1.66
N SER A 48 -3.44 10.37 0.89
CA SER A 48 -2.56 11.20 0.06
C SER A 48 -1.96 12.30 0.94
N ILE A 49 -0.66 12.23 1.19
CA ILE A 49 0.04 13.27 1.96
C ILE A 49 0.53 14.42 1.07
N LYS A 50 0.52 14.23 -0.25
CA LYS A 50 0.76 15.24 -1.28
C LYS A 50 0.03 14.86 -2.55
N THR A 51 -0.96 15.65 -2.94
CA THR A 51 -1.86 15.40 -4.07
C THR A 51 -1.46 16.25 -5.27
N GLY A 52 -1.61 15.70 -6.48
CA GLY A 52 -1.45 16.40 -7.74
C GLY A 52 -0.04 16.88 -8.05
N GLY A 53 0.13 17.46 -9.24
CA GLY A 53 1.38 18.07 -9.67
C GLY A 53 2.56 17.11 -9.84
N CYS A 54 2.32 15.82 -10.07
CA CYS A 54 3.37 14.85 -10.36
C CYS A 54 3.90 15.06 -11.77
N PRO A 55 5.24 15.19 -11.98
CA PRO A 55 5.82 15.43 -13.30
C PRO A 55 5.90 14.17 -14.19
N GLU A 56 5.53 12.99 -13.66
CA GLU A 56 5.54 11.75 -14.41
C GLU A 56 4.42 11.68 -15.45
N ASP A 57 4.66 10.92 -16.52
CA ASP A 57 3.74 10.71 -17.65
C ASP A 57 3.02 9.36 -17.55
N CYS A 58 2.44 9.06 -16.41
CA CYS A 58 1.63 7.85 -16.23
C CYS A 58 0.23 8.07 -16.78
N LYS A 59 -0.08 7.51 -17.95
CA LYS A 59 -1.31 7.77 -18.71
C LYS A 59 -2.62 7.47 -17.99
N TYR A 60 -2.60 6.62 -16.97
CA TYR A 60 -3.77 6.27 -16.14
C TYR A 60 -3.86 7.07 -14.84
N CYS A 61 -2.85 7.91 -14.55
CA CYS A 61 -2.75 8.57 -13.25
C CYS A 61 -3.30 9.99 -13.30
N SER A 62 -4.34 10.24 -12.53
CA SER A 62 -4.96 11.57 -12.41
C SER A 62 -4.07 12.63 -11.74
N GLN A 63 -3.00 12.21 -11.08
CA GLN A 63 -2.07 13.10 -10.37
C GLN A 63 -1.01 13.74 -11.29
N SER A 64 -0.91 13.29 -12.55
CA SER A 64 0.09 13.76 -13.49
C SER A 64 -0.27 15.16 -14.02
N ILE A 65 0.73 16.06 -14.08
CA ILE A 65 0.58 17.39 -14.71
C ILE A 65 0.47 17.33 -16.25
N LYS A 66 0.71 16.15 -16.84
CA LYS A 66 0.65 15.94 -18.29
C LYS A 66 -0.79 15.84 -18.82
N TYR A 67 -1.73 15.62 -17.93
CA TYR A 67 -3.13 15.41 -18.28
C TYR A 67 -4.02 16.42 -17.57
N ASN A 68 -5.04 16.90 -18.29
CA ASN A 68 -6.05 17.76 -17.69
C ASN A 68 -7.03 16.89 -16.88
N THR A 69 -6.90 16.95 -15.58
CA THR A 69 -7.75 16.24 -14.61
C THR A 69 -8.26 17.22 -13.58
N ASP A 70 -9.36 16.88 -12.92
CA ASP A 70 -9.97 17.73 -11.86
C ASP A 70 -9.23 17.62 -10.51
N VAL A 71 -8.01 17.08 -10.50
CA VAL A 71 -7.22 16.94 -9.28
C VAL A 71 -6.49 18.23 -8.97
N GLU A 72 -6.84 18.86 -7.85
CA GLU A 72 -6.16 20.05 -7.34
C GLU A 72 -4.74 19.71 -6.87
N ILE A 73 -3.82 20.66 -7.06
CA ILE A 73 -2.44 20.51 -6.62
C ILE A 73 -2.33 21.01 -5.18
N GLU A 74 -2.08 20.09 -4.27
CA GLU A 74 -1.89 20.37 -2.85
C GLU A 74 -0.41 20.34 -2.47
N LYS A 75 -0.07 21.06 -1.42
CA LYS A 75 1.24 20.98 -0.77
C LYS A 75 1.34 19.71 0.07
N LEU A 76 2.57 19.35 0.45
CA LEU A 76 2.78 18.30 1.45
C LEU A 76 2.08 18.69 2.76
N LEU A 77 1.28 17.77 3.28
CA LEU A 77 0.56 17.96 4.54
C LEU A 77 1.54 18.13 5.72
N SER A 78 1.06 18.74 6.80
CA SER A 78 1.82 18.83 8.03
C SER A 78 1.94 17.46 8.72
N VAL A 79 2.91 17.32 9.59
CA VAL A 79 3.09 16.10 10.38
C VAL A 79 1.90 15.88 11.30
N GLU A 80 1.37 16.97 11.88
CA GLU A 80 0.22 16.96 12.77
C GLU A 80 -1.04 16.44 12.06
N ASP A 81 -1.33 16.93 10.85
CA ASP A 81 -2.48 16.49 10.07
C ASP A 81 -2.40 14.99 9.75
N VAL A 82 -1.21 14.50 9.42
CA VAL A 82 -1.00 13.08 9.11
C VAL A 82 -1.18 12.21 10.36
N ILE A 83 -0.70 12.67 11.52
CA ILE A 83 -0.89 11.95 12.80
C ILE A 83 -2.36 11.84 13.15
N ASP A 84 -3.11 12.94 13.04
CA ASP A 84 -4.53 12.95 13.39
C ASP A 84 -5.33 12.03 12.48
N GLN A 85 -5.02 12.00 11.19
CA GLN A 85 -5.65 11.06 10.26
C GLN A 85 -5.23 9.60 10.55
N ALA A 86 -3.99 9.35 10.94
CA ALA A 86 -3.55 8.02 11.31
C ALA A 86 -4.25 7.51 12.58
N LYS A 87 -4.46 8.39 13.59
CA LYS A 87 -5.25 8.08 14.79
C LYS A 87 -6.70 7.77 14.44
N ALA A 88 -7.34 8.61 13.63
CA ALA A 88 -8.71 8.40 13.19
C ALA A 88 -8.86 7.08 12.41
N ALA A 89 -7.90 6.74 11.55
CA ALA A 89 -7.88 5.47 10.83
C ALA A 89 -7.78 4.27 11.80
N LYS A 90 -6.91 4.37 12.82
CA LYS A 90 -6.76 3.34 13.86
C LYS A 90 -8.05 3.16 14.65
N ASP A 91 -8.67 4.26 15.09
CA ASP A 91 -9.92 4.24 15.86
C ASP A 91 -11.07 3.65 15.03
N SER A 92 -11.02 3.80 13.71
CA SER A 92 -11.95 3.17 12.75
C SER A 92 -11.64 1.70 12.48
N GLY A 93 -10.64 1.12 13.13
CA GLY A 93 -10.29 -0.30 13.02
C GLY A 93 -9.28 -0.64 11.92
N ALA A 94 -8.61 0.35 11.32
CA ALA A 94 -7.54 0.07 10.38
C ALA A 94 -6.33 -0.56 11.10
N SER A 95 -5.83 -1.66 10.56
CA SER A 95 -4.63 -2.34 11.04
C SER A 95 -3.36 -1.91 10.29
N ARG A 96 -3.53 -1.14 9.21
CA ARG A 96 -2.46 -0.57 8.39
C ARG A 96 -2.83 0.82 7.89
N PHE A 97 -1.91 1.75 8.02
CA PHE A 97 -2.00 3.08 7.44
C PHE A 97 -0.95 3.23 6.34
N CYS A 98 -1.39 3.61 5.14
CA CYS A 98 -0.53 3.80 3.99
C CYS A 98 -0.52 5.28 3.61
N MET A 99 0.65 5.80 3.27
CA MET A 99 0.81 7.18 2.80
C MET A 99 1.28 7.18 1.36
N GLY A 100 0.65 7.98 0.51
CA GLY A 100 1.03 8.19 -0.88
C GLY A 100 1.37 9.65 -1.15
N ALA A 101 2.33 9.91 -2.03
CA ALA A 101 2.69 11.25 -2.45
C ALA A 101 2.95 11.32 -3.95
N ALA A 102 2.41 12.36 -4.61
CA ALA A 102 2.54 12.60 -6.04
C ALA A 102 3.90 13.26 -6.36
N TRP A 103 4.98 12.48 -6.32
CA TRP A 103 6.34 12.91 -6.68
C TRP A 103 7.00 11.92 -7.64
N ARG A 104 7.93 12.45 -8.42
CA ARG A 104 8.88 11.62 -9.15
C ARG A 104 10.00 11.13 -8.22
N ASN A 105 10.67 12.08 -7.56
CA ASN A 105 11.76 11.84 -6.63
C ASN A 105 11.61 12.75 -5.41
N LEU A 106 12.17 12.33 -4.29
CA LEU A 106 12.33 13.18 -3.12
C LEU A 106 13.56 14.09 -3.29
N ASN A 107 13.41 15.35 -2.94
CA ASN A 107 14.55 16.23 -2.66
C ASN A 107 14.88 16.16 -1.17
N ASP A 108 16.06 16.70 -0.78
CA ASP A 108 16.55 16.62 0.60
C ASP A 108 15.55 17.22 1.61
N SER A 109 14.93 18.35 1.26
CA SER A 109 13.93 19.01 2.14
C SER A 109 12.67 18.15 2.33
N ASN A 110 12.21 17.48 1.28
CA ASN A 110 11.07 16.58 1.37
C ASN A 110 11.44 15.28 2.10
N LEU A 111 12.69 14.82 1.93
CA LEU A 111 13.20 13.64 2.62
C LEU A 111 13.21 13.83 4.14
N GLU A 112 13.64 14.98 4.63
CA GLU A 112 13.61 15.28 6.07
C GLU A 112 12.18 15.22 6.63
N LYS A 113 11.22 15.85 5.96
CA LYS A 113 9.81 15.78 6.37
C LYS A 113 9.25 14.37 6.36
N ILE A 114 9.63 13.54 5.39
CA ILE A 114 9.21 12.14 5.34
C ILE A 114 9.88 11.32 6.45
N LYS A 115 11.11 11.63 6.82
CA LYS A 115 11.76 11.01 7.98
C LYS A 115 11.01 11.31 9.26
N ASP A 116 10.61 12.56 9.49
CA ASP A 116 9.82 12.93 10.66
C ASP A 116 8.51 12.15 10.72
N LEU A 117 7.78 12.06 9.60
CA LEU A 117 6.59 11.23 9.49
C LEU A 117 6.86 9.74 9.75
N SER A 118 7.97 9.21 9.25
CA SER A 118 8.36 7.81 9.45
C SER A 118 8.75 7.51 10.89
N LEU A 119 9.48 8.41 11.54
CA LEU A 119 9.92 8.24 12.93
C LEU A 119 8.73 8.22 13.91
N ILE A 120 7.69 8.99 13.65
CA ILE A 120 6.47 8.98 14.46
C ILE A 120 5.76 7.63 14.37
N HIS A 121 5.74 6.99 13.21
CA HIS A 121 5.20 5.63 13.06
C HIS A 121 6.02 4.57 13.82
N ILE A 122 7.29 4.84 14.11
CA ILE A 122 8.15 3.94 14.88
C ILE A 122 8.04 4.21 16.38
N SER A 123 7.87 5.45 16.79
CA SER A 123 7.84 5.87 18.20
C SER A 123 6.44 5.79 18.82
N GLU A 124 5.39 6.04 18.05
CA GLU A 124 4.02 5.78 18.45
C GLU A 124 3.67 4.33 18.06
N PRO A 125 3.45 3.41 18.99
CA PRO A 125 3.15 2.03 18.65
C PRO A 125 1.75 1.90 18.07
N THR A 126 1.60 2.20 16.78
CA THR A 126 0.61 1.56 15.93
C THR A 126 1.04 0.10 15.69
N ARG A 127 2.07 -0.37 16.43
CA ARG A 127 2.52 -1.74 16.38
C ARG A 127 1.40 -2.65 16.84
N ARG A 128 1.06 -3.60 15.97
CA ARG A 128 0.45 -4.85 16.40
C ARG A 128 1.12 -5.31 17.70
N THR A 129 0.36 -5.34 18.76
CA THR A 129 0.55 -6.36 19.79
C THR A 129 -0.04 -7.62 19.19
N ASP A 130 0.81 -8.51 18.71
CA ASP A 130 0.44 -9.88 18.36
C ASP A 130 -0.14 -10.59 19.58
#